data_b71fd7568809c5e3149d91b4e159b9b3
#
_entry.id   b71fd7568809c5e3149d91b4e159b9b3
#
_cell.length_a   1.000
_cell.length_b   1.000
_cell.length_c   1.000
_cell.angle_alpha   90.00
_cell.angle_beta   90.00
_cell.angle_gamma   90.00
#
_symmetry.space_group_name_H-M   'P 1'
#
loop_
_entity.id
_entity.type
_entity.pdbx_description
1 polymer ?
#
loop_
_entity_poly.entity_id
_entity_poly.type
_entity_poly.pdbx_seq_one_letter_code
_entity_poly.pdbx_strand_id
1 'polypeptide(L)'
;MAKPPTIRDVARLSGVSTATVSRYFSGKADAVSPRKIESVQRAAKALGYTPSEIGRSLRLSQSRVVMMLVPDATNHFTADVAVSVESALKEIGLSMVLANTGEKAAQQDRLLSDAQGLRARAIILQGAIDTPRLREFVAQHRNLIFVNRMPASGMAAPYVGIDNFQAGFSVGKYFVERGYINPVAIHGPRHYSGSTARLDGFLGGLGEGARVRQFECAYTMQAGYDCAQSLLENEPAKYSIFCANDMIAYGVHRAAV
;
A
#
# COMPACT_ATOMS: atom_id res chain seq x y z
N MET A 1 28.47 7.05 24.72
CA MET A 1 28.32 7.32 23.29
C MET A 1 28.51 8.81 23.05
N ALA A 2 29.38 9.22 22.12
CA ALA A 2 29.58 10.64 21.78
C ALA A 2 28.29 11.22 21.17
N LYS A 3 27.93 12.44 21.54
CA LYS A 3 26.75 13.14 21.02
C LYS A 3 26.94 13.36 19.52
N PRO A 4 25.92 13.01 18.67
CA PRO A 4 26.02 13.22 17.23
C PRO A 4 26.24 14.71 16.91
N PRO A 5 27.05 15.02 15.87
CA PRO A 5 27.33 16.40 15.49
C PRO A 5 26.04 17.11 15.06
N THR A 6 25.98 18.41 15.33
CA THR A 6 24.83 19.25 15.04
C THR A 6 25.16 20.29 13.96
N ILE A 7 24.13 20.91 13.39
CA ILE A 7 24.27 22.00 12.42
C ILE A 7 25.10 23.16 13.00
N ARG A 8 25.06 23.37 14.33
CA ARG A 8 25.87 24.39 15.03
C ARG A 8 27.36 24.05 15.01
N ASP A 9 27.70 22.76 15.11
CA ASP A 9 29.09 22.31 15.05
C ASP A 9 29.69 22.50 13.66
N VAL A 10 28.90 22.20 12.61
CA VAL A 10 29.29 22.46 11.22
C VAL A 10 29.47 23.98 10.99
N ALA A 11 28.55 24.81 11.45
CA ALA A 11 28.62 26.25 11.33
C ALA A 11 29.90 26.82 12.00
N ARG A 12 30.19 26.34 13.19
CA ARG A 12 31.40 26.74 13.96
C ARG A 12 32.66 26.32 13.22
N LEU A 13 32.77 25.07 12.76
CA LEU A 13 33.99 24.58 12.08
C LEU A 13 34.18 25.20 10.70
N SER A 14 33.09 25.52 9.98
CA SER A 14 33.15 26.14 8.65
C SER A 14 33.27 27.68 8.66
N GLY A 15 33.13 28.32 9.82
CA GLY A 15 33.18 29.78 9.94
C GLY A 15 32.01 30.52 9.33
N VAL A 16 30.85 29.87 9.20
CA VAL A 16 29.64 30.47 8.62
C VAL A 16 28.45 30.39 9.58
N SER A 17 27.37 31.10 9.29
CA SER A 17 26.15 31.03 10.10
C SER A 17 25.40 29.70 9.91
N THR A 18 24.63 29.28 10.92
CA THR A 18 23.74 28.11 10.80
C THR A 18 22.72 28.25 9.67
N ALA A 19 22.33 29.50 9.35
CA ALA A 19 21.45 29.78 8.20
C ALA A 19 22.13 29.44 6.86
N THR A 20 23.43 29.73 6.73
CA THR A 20 24.23 29.39 5.54
C THR A 20 24.35 27.87 5.38
N VAL A 21 24.67 27.15 6.47
CA VAL A 21 24.73 25.69 6.48
C VAL A 21 23.37 25.11 6.11
N SER A 22 22.30 25.64 6.68
CA SER A 22 20.91 25.19 6.38
C SER A 22 20.53 25.42 4.91
N ARG A 23 20.90 26.54 4.30
CA ARG A 23 20.65 26.82 2.86
C ARG A 23 21.37 25.81 1.98
N TYR A 24 22.63 25.54 2.26
CA TYR A 24 23.41 24.55 1.54
C TYR A 24 22.73 23.18 1.52
N PHE A 25 22.38 22.65 2.69
CA PHE A 25 21.71 21.33 2.79
C PHE A 25 20.24 21.30 2.34
N SER A 26 19.63 22.47 2.12
CA SER A 26 18.26 22.58 1.62
C SER A 26 18.17 22.70 0.08
N GLY A 27 19.28 22.58 -0.65
CA GLY A 27 19.34 22.73 -2.10
C GLY A 27 19.21 24.19 -2.58
N LYS A 28 19.27 25.17 -1.66
CA LYS A 28 19.29 26.61 -1.98
C LYS A 28 20.70 27.16 -1.98
N ALA A 29 21.62 26.38 -2.56
CA ALA A 29 23.05 26.70 -2.60
C ALA A 29 23.37 27.94 -3.47
N ASP A 30 22.52 28.26 -4.45
CA ASP A 30 22.67 29.42 -5.34
C ASP A 30 22.74 30.76 -4.58
N ALA A 31 22.17 30.80 -3.38
CA ALA A 31 22.25 31.96 -2.47
C ALA A 31 23.50 31.97 -1.57
N VAL A 32 24.47 31.07 -1.80
CA VAL A 32 25.68 30.92 -0.99
C VAL A 32 26.90 30.94 -1.90
N SER A 33 27.92 31.75 -1.56
CA SER A 33 29.16 31.83 -2.38
C SER A 33 29.87 30.47 -2.45
N PRO A 34 30.54 30.12 -3.57
CA PRO A 34 31.25 28.86 -3.77
C PRO A 34 32.23 28.54 -2.66
N ARG A 35 33.00 29.53 -2.20
CA ARG A 35 33.96 29.39 -1.11
C ARG A 35 33.31 28.95 0.22
N LYS A 36 32.11 29.47 0.52
CA LYS A 36 31.37 29.06 1.72
C LYS A 36 30.81 27.64 1.58
N ILE A 37 30.38 27.26 0.38
CA ILE A 37 29.91 25.89 0.07
C ILE A 37 31.02 24.89 0.36
N GLU A 38 32.23 25.11 -0.18
CA GLU A 38 33.39 24.23 0.05
C GLU A 38 33.77 24.13 1.53
N SER A 39 33.71 25.25 2.27
CA SER A 39 33.99 25.25 3.71
C SER A 39 32.98 24.43 4.48
N VAL A 40 31.68 24.54 4.15
CA VAL A 40 30.60 23.74 4.76
C VAL A 40 30.77 22.26 4.44
N GLN A 41 31.09 21.92 3.18
CA GLN A 41 31.29 20.51 2.75
C GLN A 41 32.44 19.87 3.53
N ARG A 42 33.57 20.53 3.63
CA ARG A 42 34.76 20.05 4.39
C ARG A 42 34.42 19.84 5.86
N ALA A 43 33.77 20.83 6.48
CA ALA A 43 33.37 20.76 7.88
C ALA A 43 32.36 19.62 8.15
N ALA A 44 31.37 19.46 7.31
CA ALA A 44 30.39 18.37 7.43
C ALA A 44 31.04 16.99 7.30
N LYS A 45 31.93 16.82 6.30
CA LYS A 45 32.70 15.58 6.11
C LYS A 45 33.59 15.25 7.30
N ALA A 46 34.32 16.25 7.81
CA ALA A 46 35.24 16.09 8.96
C ALA A 46 34.50 15.70 10.25
N LEU A 47 33.27 16.19 10.44
CA LEU A 47 32.43 15.86 11.60
C LEU A 47 31.58 14.61 11.42
N GLY A 48 31.51 14.02 10.21
CA GLY A 48 30.53 12.98 9.89
C GLY A 48 29.09 13.49 10.03
N TYR A 49 28.83 14.77 9.78
CA TYR A 49 27.52 15.38 9.93
C TYR A 49 26.63 15.03 8.76
N THR A 50 25.49 14.44 9.06
CA THR A 50 24.37 14.26 8.12
C THR A 50 23.20 15.11 8.61
N PRO A 51 22.54 15.88 7.71
CA PRO A 51 21.36 16.66 8.08
C PRO A 51 20.28 15.77 8.72
N SER A 52 19.78 16.17 9.87
CA SER A 52 18.68 15.46 10.53
C SER A 52 17.37 15.73 9.81
N GLU A 53 16.77 14.70 9.23
CA GLU A 53 15.42 14.79 8.65
C GLU A 53 14.37 15.13 9.73
N ILE A 54 14.60 14.72 10.99
CA ILE A 54 13.75 15.12 12.13
C ILE A 54 13.80 16.63 12.32
N GLY A 55 14.99 17.23 12.36
CA GLY A 55 15.13 18.69 12.48
C GLY A 55 14.56 19.47 11.30
N ARG A 56 14.59 18.87 10.10
CA ARG A 56 13.98 19.43 8.89
C ARG A 56 12.46 19.34 8.93
N SER A 57 11.91 18.19 9.30
CA SER A 57 10.46 17.95 9.38
C SER A 57 9.80 18.82 10.45
N LEU A 58 10.48 19.03 11.59
CA LEU A 58 10.03 19.95 12.64
C LEU A 58 9.90 21.39 12.12
N ARG A 59 10.91 21.87 11.36
CA ARG A 59 10.91 23.24 10.81
C ARG A 59 9.90 23.43 9.68
N LEU A 60 9.68 22.41 8.85
CA LEU A 60 8.78 22.47 7.69
C LEU A 60 7.38 21.96 8.02
N SER A 61 7.13 21.49 9.25
CA SER A 61 5.91 20.83 9.70
C SER A 61 5.50 19.61 8.86
N GLN A 62 6.38 19.09 8.02
CA GLN A 62 6.19 17.92 7.18
C GLN A 62 7.48 17.14 7.00
N SER A 63 7.41 15.81 7.04
CA SER A 63 8.52 14.93 6.67
C SER A 63 8.54 14.66 5.15
N ARG A 64 9.62 14.02 4.68
CA ARG A 64 9.70 13.50 3.29
C ARG A 64 9.22 12.06 3.19
N VAL A 65 8.68 11.52 4.27
CA VAL A 65 8.23 10.14 4.35
C VAL A 65 6.75 10.03 3.97
N VAL A 66 6.45 9.15 3.07
CA VAL A 66 5.10 8.64 2.80
C VAL A 66 4.99 7.27 3.47
N MET A 67 3.96 7.03 4.25
CA MET A 67 3.71 5.71 4.82
C MET A 67 2.72 4.96 3.93
N MET A 68 3.09 3.75 3.51
CA MET A 68 2.20 2.83 2.83
C MET A 68 1.81 1.70 3.79
N LEU A 69 0.53 1.65 4.15
CA LEU A 69 -0.05 0.64 5.02
C LEU A 69 -0.69 -0.44 4.15
N VAL A 70 -0.29 -1.69 4.35
CA VAL A 70 -0.75 -2.82 3.53
C VAL A 70 -1.27 -3.96 4.39
N PRO A 71 -2.23 -4.75 3.91
CA PRO A 71 -2.78 -5.88 4.66
C PRO A 71 -1.77 -7.02 4.82
N ASP A 72 -1.03 -7.33 3.75
CA ASP A 72 -0.02 -8.37 3.71
C ASP A 72 1.09 -7.99 2.71
N ALA A 73 2.29 -7.74 3.24
CA ALA A 73 3.46 -7.39 2.45
C ALA A 73 4.07 -8.59 1.69
N THR A 74 3.66 -9.82 1.99
CA THR A 74 4.13 -11.04 1.29
C THR A 74 3.31 -11.34 0.05
N ASN A 75 2.16 -10.69 -0.13
CA ASN A 75 1.35 -10.83 -1.32
C ASN A 75 2.03 -10.13 -2.51
N HIS A 76 2.27 -10.88 -3.59
CA HIS A 76 2.97 -10.39 -4.79
C HIS A 76 2.33 -9.13 -5.37
N PHE A 77 1.01 -9.07 -5.47
CA PHE A 77 0.31 -7.87 -5.94
C PHE A 77 0.61 -6.65 -5.06
N THR A 78 0.62 -6.83 -3.74
CA THR A 78 0.98 -5.76 -2.80
C THR A 78 2.42 -5.32 -2.97
N ALA A 79 3.34 -6.26 -3.16
CA ALA A 79 4.76 -5.98 -3.38
C ALA A 79 4.99 -5.19 -4.68
N ASP A 80 4.33 -5.57 -5.78
CA ASP A 80 4.45 -4.88 -7.07
C ASP A 80 3.90 -3.44 -7.01
N VAL A 81 2.77 -3.25 -6.34
CA VAL A 81 2.22 -1.90 -6.07
C VAL A 81 3.19 -1.09 -5.23
N ALA A 82 3.77 -1.67 -4.17
CA ALA A 82 4.71 -0.98 -3.30
C ALA A 82 5.98 -0.54 -4.06
N VAL A 83 6.56 -1.40 -4.88
CA VAL A 83 7.74 -1.09 -5.72
C VAL A 83 7.42 0.05 -6.69
N SER A 84 6.24 0.00 -7.33
CA SER A 84 5.82 1.03 -8.27
C SER A 84 5.63 2.40 -7.58
N VAL A 85 5.00 2.40 -6.40
CA VAL A 85 4.82 3.60 -5.58
C VAL A 85 6.16 4.15 -5.11
N GLU A 86 7.07 3.29 -4.62
CA GLU A 86 8.41 3.70 -4.18
C GLU A 86 9.18 4.38 -5.31
N SER A 87 9.16 3.79 -6.52
CA SER A 87 9.81 4.35 -7.70
C SER A 87 9.29 5.75 -8.03
N ALA A 88 7.97 5.93 -8.08
CA ALA A 88 7.36 7.23 -8.35
C ALA A 88 7.66 8.28 -7.25
N LEU A 89 7.65 7.87 -5.99
CA LEU A 89 8.00 8.76 -4.88
C LEU A 89 9.46 9.20 -4.92
N LYS A 90 10.37 8.32 -5.33
CA LYS A 90 11.80 8.62 -5.48
C LYS A 90 12.05 9.73 -6.51
N GLU A 91 11.32 9.74 -7.63
CA GLU A 91 11.43 10.76 -8.68
C GLU A 91 11.12 12.17 -8.16
N ILE A 92 10.19 12.28 -7.20
CA ILE A 92 9.83 13.56 -6.55
C ILE A 92 10.55 13.79 -5.21
N GLY A 93 11.57 12.97 -4.94
CA GLY A 93 12.44 13.12 -3.76
C GLY A 93 11.74 12.79 -2.44
N LEU A 94 10.75 11.93 -2.43
CA LEU A 94 10.12 11.38 -1.23
C LEU A 94 10.65 9.96 -0.96
N SER A 95 10.52 9.51 0.28
CA SER A 95 10.87 8.16 0.71
C SER A 95 9.62 7.44 1.19
N MET A 96 9.53 6.13 0.98
CA MET A 96 8.42 5.32 1.45
C MET A 96 8.82 4.49 2.68
N VAL A 97 7.88 4.35 3.62
CA VAL A 97 7.92 3.36 4.70
C VAL A 97 6.73 2.45 4.51
N LEU A 98 7.00 1.16 4.22
CA LEU A 98 5.99 0.12 4.13
C LEU A 98 5.71 -0.44 5.52
N ALA A 99 4.43 -0.54 5.91
CA ALA A 99 4.01 -1.07 7.18
C ALA A 99 2.85 -2.06 7.02
N ASN A 100 2.97 -3.24 7.64
CA ASN A 100 2.00 -4.31 7.53
C ASN A 100 0.94 -4.20 8.64
N THR A 101 -0.33 -4.11 8.26
CA THR A 101 -1.47 -4.10 9.19
C THR A 101 -1.87 -5.52 9.64
N GLY A 102 -1.52 -6.54 8.85
CA GLY A 102 -1.92 -7.92 9.11
C GLY A 102 -3.43 -8.12 9.12
N GLU A 103 -4.18 -7.27 8.41
CA GLU A 103 -5.67 -7.23 8.44
C GLU A 103 -6.25 -7.08 9.86
N LYS A 104 -5.54 -6.37 10.75
CA LYS A 104 -5.95 -6.11 12.12
C LYS A 104 -6.28 -4.63 12.32
N ALA A 105 -7.52 -4.35 12.72
CA ALA A 105 -8.01 -2.99 12.97
C ALA A 105 -7.13 -2.23 13.98
N ALA A 106 -6.79 -2.85 15.09
CA ALA A 106 -5.95 -2.23 16.12
C ALA A 106 -4.54 -1.89 15.63
N GLN A 107 -3.96 -2.72 14.76
CA GLN A 107 -2.65 -2.45 14.17
C GLN A 107 -2.73 -1.32 13.14
N GLN A 108 -3.78 -1.28 12.32
CA GLN A 108 -4.03 -0.17 11.41
C GLN A 108 -4.12 1.15 12.18
N ASP A 109 -4.92 1.22 13.24
CA ASP A 109 -5.14 2.42 14.04
C ASP A 109 -3.85 2.89 14.74
N ARG A 110 -3.02 1.93 15.21
CA ARG A 110 -1.70 2.24 15.74
C ARG A 110 -0.79 2.86 14.67
N LEU A 111 -0.72 2.25 13.49
CA LEU A 111 0.12 2.76 12.39
C LEU A 111 -0.35 4.12 11.87
N LEU A 112 -1.64 4.42 11.88
CA LEU A 112 -2.17 5.76 11.61
C LEU A 112 -1.66 6.79 12.64
N SER A 113 -1.62 6.41 13.92
CA SER A 113 -1.09 7.25 14.98
C SER A 113 0.42 7.45 14.85
N ASP A 114 1.17 6.41 14.50
CA ASP A 114 2.61 6.48 14.23
C ASP A 114 2.90 7.42 13.04
N ALA A 115 2.11 7.32 11.95
CA ALA A 115 2.23 8.20 10.80
C ALA A 115 2.02 9.69 11.17
N GLN A 116 1.07 9.97 12.05
CA GLN A 116 0.83 11.31 12.57
C GLN A 116 2.00 11.79 13.43
N GLY A 117 2.50 10.94 14.32
CA GLY A 117 3.67 11.25 15.15
C GLY A 117 4.94 11.52 14.33
N LEU A 118 5.15 10.76 13.27
CA LEU A 118 6.24 10.95 12.29
C LEU A 118 6.01 12.14 11.36
N ARG A 119 4.86 12.81 11.43
CA ARG A 119 4.46 13.87 10.50
C ARG A 119 4.57 13.42 9.05
N ALA A 120 4.14 12.19 8.77
CA ALA A 120 4.19 11.65 7.42
C ALA A 120 3.57 12.62 6.41
N ARG A 121 4.22 12.75 5.25
CA ARG A 121 3.77 13.64 4.16
C ARG A 121 2.40 13.23 3.63
N ALA A 122 2.20 11.93 3.49
CA ALA A 122 0.94 11.31 3.10
C ALA A 122 0.89 9.87 3.63
N ILE A 123 -0.31 9.31 3.62
CA ILE A 123 -0.56 7.89 3.87
C ILE A 123 -1.23 7.30 2.64
N ILE A 124 -0.71 6.17 2.18
CA ILE A 124 -1.33 5.30 1.18
C ILE A 124 -1.85 4.09 1.95
N LEU A 125 -3.15 3.88 1.94
CA LEU A 125 -3.79 2.81 2.69
C LEU A 125 -4.41 1.79 1.73
N GLN A 126 -3.75 0.65 1.61
CA GLN A 126 -4.25 -0.51 0.87
C GLN A 126 -4.98 -1.43 1.84
N GLY A 127 -6.18 -1.86 1.47
CA GLY A 127 -6.92 -2.82 2.29
C GLY A 127 -7.48 -2.25 3.60
N ALA A 128 -8.02 -1.03 3.57
CA ALA A 128 -8.56 -0.34 4.74
C ALA A 128 -9.64 -1.14 5.48
N ILE A 129 -9.56 -1.12 6.80
CA ILE A 129 -10.59 -1.61 7.72
C ILE A 129 -11.30 -0.38 8.29
N ASP A 130 -12.64 -0.39 8.23
CA ASP A 130 -13.44 0.71 8.77
C ASP A 130 -13.37 0.71 10.30
N THR A 131 -12.76 1.74 10.86
CA THR A 131 -12.66 1.97 12.31
C THR A 131 -13.04 3.41 12.64
N PRO A 132 -13.52 3.70 13.87
CA PRO A 132 -13.75 5.07 14.32
C PRO A 132 -12.49 5.93 14.18
N ARG A 133 -11.31 5.37 14.46
CA ARG A 133 -10.02 6.06 14.33
C ARG A 133 -9.70 6.43 12.89
N LEU A 134 -9.94 5.52 11.92
CA LEU A 134 -9.74 5.81 10.50
C LEU A 134 -10.70 6.92 10.04
N ARG A 135 -11.97 6.88 10.44
CA ARG A 135 -12.97 7.93 10.12
C ARG A 135 -12.55 9.30 10.66
N GLU A 136 -12.11 9.34 11.91
CA GLU A 136 -11.57 10.57 12.52
C GLU A 136 -10.33 11.06 11.76
N PHE A 137 -9.41 10.16 11.43
CA PHE A 137 -8.19 10.49 10.70
C PHE A 137 -8.50 11.09 9.32
N VAL A 138 -9.40 10.49 8.55
CA VAL A 138 -9.83 10.99 7.22
C VAL A 138 -10.49 12.36 7.35
N ALA A 139 -11.30 12.58 8.38
CA ALA A 139 -11.97 13.87 8.61
C ALA A 139 -10.97 15.01 8.92
N GLN A 140 -9.89 14.71 9.61
CA GLN A 140 -8.88 15.68 10.04
C GLN A 140 -7.72 15.86 9.04
N HIS A 141 -7.42 14.85 8.22
CA HIS A 141 -6.23 14.78 7.39
C HIS A 141 -6.59 14.59 5.91
N ARG A 142 -6.15 15.51 5.06
CA ARG A 142 -6.38 15.46 3.61
C ARG A 142 -5.32 14.64 2.85
N ASN A 143 -4.30 14.14 3.53
CA ASN A 143 -3.15 13.49 2.91
C ASN A 143 -3.22 11.96 3.02
N LEU A 144 -4.41 11.39 2.87
CA LEU A 144 -4.63 9.94 2.83
C LEU A 144 -5.26 9.57 1.49
N ILE A 145 -4.75 8.51 0.88
CA ILE A 145 -5.23 7.93 -0.38
C ILE A 145 -5.55 6.46 -0.12
N PHE A 146 -6.74 6.03 -0.49
CA PHE A 146 -7.11 4.62 -0.48
C PHE A 146 -6.67 3.95 -1.79
N VAL A 147 -6.14 2.75 -1.69
CA VAL A 147 -5.70 1.95 -2.85
C VAL A 147 -6.32 0.57 -2.79
N ASN A 148 -6.79 0.07 -3.93
CA ASN A 148 -7.35 -1.26 -4.16
C ASN A 148 -8.67 -1.56 -3.43
N ARG A 149 -8.78 -1.29 -2.14
CA ARG A 149 -10.04 -1.44 -1.39
C ARG A 149 -10.71 -0.07 -1.24
N MET A 150 -11.93 0.04 -1.74
CA MET A 150 -12.72 1.26 -1.65
C MET A 150 -13.00 1.59 -0.18
N PRO A 151 -12.91 2.86 0.21
CA PRO A 151 -13.25 3.27 1.57
C PRO A 151 -14.74 3.00 1.86
N ALA A 152 -15.04 2.77 3.14
CA ALA A 152 -16.43 2.63 3.57
C ALA A 152 -17.22 3.92 3.30
N SER A 153 -18.53 3.79 3.16
CA SER A 153 -19.44 4.91 2.92
C SER A 153 -19.23 6.05 3.93
N GLY A 154 -19.24 7.28 3.45
CA GLY A 154 -19.07 8.49 4.26
C GLY A 154 -17.60 8.91 4.51
N MET A 155 -16.62 8.22 3.96
CA MET A 155 -15.21 8.66 3.98
C MET A 155 -14.84 9.38 2.67
N ALA A 156 -14.62 10.70 2.76
CA ALA A 156 -14.24 11.53 1.61
C ALA A 156 -12.72 11.62 1.49
N ALA A 157 -12.10 10.66 0.80
CA ALA A 157 -10.68 10.69 0.47
C ALA A 157 -10.44 10.14 -0.95
N PRO A 158 -9.34 10.51 -1.62
CA PRO A 158 -8.98 9.96 -2.91
C PRO A 158 -8.89 8.43 -2.88
N TYR A 159 -9.34 7.80 -3.96
CA TYR A 159 -9.28 6.37 -4.16
C TYR A 159 -8.68 6.02 -5.53
N VAL A 160 -7.81 5.02 -5.54
CA VAL A 160 -7.25 4.44 -6.75
C VAL A 160 -7.48 2.93 -6.71
N GLY A 161 -8.16 2.40 -7.72
CA GLY A 161 -8.46 0.97 -7.82
C GLY A 161 -9.05 0.63 -9.17
N ILE A 162 -9.32 -0.66 -9.38
CA ILE A 162 -9.96 -1.18 -10.59
C ILE A 162 -11.47 -1.24 -10.42
N ASP A 163 -12.18 -1.30 -11.54
CA ASP A 163 -13.59 -1.68 -11.57
C ASP A 163 -13.69 -3.21 -11.36
N ASN A 164 -13.96 -3.60 -10.11
CA ASN A 164 -14.04 -5.02 -9.73
C ASN A 164 -15.22 -5.73 -10.38
N PHE A 165 -16.34 -5.03 -10.58
CA PHE A 165 -17.50 -5.61 -11.27
C PHE A 165 -17.16 -5.90 -12.73
N GLN A 166 -16.62 -4.93 -13.44
CA GLN A 166 -16.25 -5.12 -14.84
C GLN A 166 -15.15 -6.17 -15.03
N ALA A 167 -14.20 -6.26 -14.10
CA ALA A 167 -13.18 -7.31 -14.12
C ALA A 167 -13.80 -8.70 -13.99
N GLY A 168 -14.69 -8.91 -13.02
CA GLY A 168 -15.43 -10.16 -12.88
C GLY A 168 -16.31 -10.47 -14.08
N PHE A 169 -17.05 -9.48 -14.57
CA PHE A 169 -17.94 -9.62 -15.73
C PHE A 169 -17.19 -10.10 -16.99
N SER A 170 -16.01 -9.56 -17.23
CA SER A 170 -15.17 -9.96 -18.36
C SER A 170 -14.75 -11.42 -18.27
N VAL A 171 -14.45 -11.93 -17.07
CA VAL A 171 -14.12 -13.35 -16.86
C VAL A 171 -15.35 -14.24 -17.05
N GLY A 172 -16.52 -13.83 -16.55
CA GLY A 172 -17.76 -14.57 -16.75
C GLY A 172 -18.10 -14.70 -18.24
N LYS A 173 -18.01 -13.63 -19.00
CA LYS A 173 -18.16 -13.66 -20.46
C LYS A 173 -17.16 -14.59 -21.14
N TYR A 174 -15.90 -14.53 -20.72
CA TYR A 174 -14.85 -15.40 -21.24
C TYR A 174 -15.18 -16.89 -21.01
N PHE A 175 -15.77 -17.24 -19.86
CA PHE A 175 -16.23 -18.62 -19.59
C PHE A 175 -17.30 -19.07 -20.58
N VAL A 176 -18.26 -18.22 -20.85
CA VAL A 176 -19.33 -18.50 -21.84
C VAL A 176 -18.76 -18.64 -23.26
N GLU A 177 -17.91 -17.70 -23.69
CA GLU A 177 -17.30 -17.71 -25.03
C GLU A 177 -16.43 -18.95 -25.27
N ARG A 178 -15.79 -19.47 -24.21
CA ARG A 178 -14.97 -20.69 -24.28
C ARG A 178 -15.75 -21.98 -24.06
N GLY A 179 -17.04 -21.90 -23.78
CA GLY A 179 -17.88 -23.08 -23.49
C GLY A 179 -17.46 -23.82 -22.24
N TYR A 180 -16.92 -23.10 -21.24
CA TYR A 180 -16.52 -23.71 -19.96
C TYR A 180 -17.75 -24.22 -19.21
N ILE A 181 -17.64 -25.43 -18.66
CA ILE A 181 -18.73 -26.15 -17.99
C ILE A 181 -18.51 -26.17 -16.46
N ASN A 182 -19.58 -26.42 -15.73
CA ASN A 182 -19.58 -26.56 -14.27
C ASN A 182 -18.80 -25.39 -13.58
N PRO A 183 -19.22 -24.14 -13.78
CA PRO A 183 -18.52 -23.00 -13.23
C PRO A 183 -18.56 -23.00 -11.70
N VAL A 184 -17.40 -22.77 -11.11
CA VAL A 184 -17.19 -22.62 -9.66
C VAL A 184 -16.53 -21.27 -9.41
N ALA A 185 -17.00 -20.53 -8.40
CA ALA A 185 -16.38 -19.29 -7.95
C ALA A 185 -15.77 -19.48 -6.56
N ILE A 186 -14.45 -19.34 -6.46
CA ILE A 186 -13.75 -19.26 -5.17
C ILE A 186 -13.39 -17.78 -4.95
N HIS A 187 -14.08 -17.15 -4.02
CA HIS A 187 -14.04 -15.69 -3.82
C HIS A 187 -13.60 -15.30 -2.42
N GLY A 188 -13.18 -14.06 -2.27
CA GLY A 188 -12.78 -13.51 -0.98
C GLY A 188 -13.97 -13.14 -0.08
N PRO A 189 -13.69 -12.66 1.14
CA PRO A 189 -14.72 -12.32 2.11
C PRO A 189 -15.73 -11.30 1.58
N ARG A 190 -17.03 -11.58 1.75
CA ARG A 190 -18.12 -10.73 1.23
C ARG A 190 -18.22 -9.37 1.91
N HIS A 191 -17.67 -9.21 3.09
CA HIS A 191 -17.65 -7.92 3.75
C HIS A 191 -16.70 -6.89 3.07
N TYR A 192 -15.90 -7.33 2.10
CA TYR A 192 -15.12 -6.44 1.24
C TYR A 192 -15.89 -6.12 -0.03
N SER A 193 -16.25 -4.85 -0.22
CA SER A 193 -17.03 -4.39 -1.39
C SER A 193 -16.43 -4.81 -2.73
N GLY A 194 -15.10 -4.77 -2.86
CA GLY A 194 -14.41 -5.22 -4.07
C GLY A 194 -14.52 -6.73 -4.32
N SER A 195 -14.61 -7.57 -3.26
CA SER A 195 -14.83 -9.00 -3.38
C SER A 195 -16.23 -9.30 -3.91
N THR A 196 -17.24 -8.70 -3.29
CA THR A 196 -18.64 -8.84 -3.71
C THR A 196 -18.84 -8.35 -5.13
N ALA A 197 -18.36 -7.14 -5.45
CA ALA A 197 -18.49 -6.59 -6.81
C ALA A 197 -17.85 -7.49 -7.89
N ARG A 198 -16.69 -8.09 -7.60
CA ARG A 198 -15.99 -8.99 -8.52
C ARG A 198 -16.76 -10.29 -8.73
N LEU A 199 -17.33 -10.85 -7.66
CA LEU A 199 -18.20 -12.03 -7.74
C LEU A 199 -19.48 -11.72 -8.51
N ASP A 200 -20.17 -10.63 -8.19
CA ASP A 200 -21.41 -10.22 -8.86
C ASP A 200 -21.16 -9.96 -10.35
N GLY A 201 -20.02 -9.35 -10.68
CA GLY A 201 -19.58 -9.22 -12.06
C GLY A 201 -19.41 -10.56 -12.75
N PHE A 202 -18.71 -11.52 -12.14
CA PHE A 202 -18.52 -12.86 -12.70
C PHE A 202 -19.86 -13.56 -12.96
N LEU A 203 -20.76 -13.55 -11.99
CA LEU A 203 -22.09 -14.12 -12.13
C LEU A 203 -22.89 -13.44 -13.26
N GLY A 204 -22.85 -12.10 -13.32
CA GLY A 204 -23.50 -11.34 -14.38
C GLY A 204 -22.93 -11.64 -15.78
N GLY A 205 -21.62 -11.85 -15.87
CA GLY A 205 -20.95 -12.23 -17.12
C GLY A 205 -21.29 -13.62 -17.64
N LEU A 206 -21.67 -14.56 -16.76
CA LEU A 206 -22.15 -15.88 -17.13
C LEU A 206 -23.58 -15.86 -17.70
N GLY A 207 -24.36 -14.82 -17.41
CA GLY A 207 -25.74 -14.67 -17.86
C GLY A 207 -26.77 -15.25 -16.89
N GLU A 208 -28.06 -14.94 -17.18
CA GLU A 208 -29.17 -15.39 -16.34
C GLU A 208 -29.32 -16.91 -16.37
N GLY A 209 -29.59 -17.50 -15.19
CA GLY A 209 -29.81 -18.94 -15.05
C GLY A 209 -28.54 -19.78 -14.89
N ALA A 210 -27.34 -19.20 -14.95
CA ALA A 210 -26.11 -19.94 -14.71
C ALA A 210 -26.05 -20.47 -13.25
N ARG A 211 -25.88 -21.80 -13.12
CA ARG A 211 -25.68 -22.41 -11.80
C ARG A 211 -24.21 -22.42 -11.45
N VAL A 212 -23.84 -21.65 -10.42
CA VAL A 212 -22.44 -21.49 -9.97
C VAL A 212 -22.34 -21.93 -8.52
N ARG A 213 -21.44 -22.87 -8.25
CA ARG A 213 -21.04 -23.19 -6.86
C ARG A 213 -20.11 -22.10 -6.37
N GLN A 214 -20.32 -21.63 -5.14
CA GLN A 214 -19.58 -20.52 -4.58
C GLN A 214 -18.91 -20.94 -3.27
N PHE A 215 -17.62 -20.60 -3.13
CA PHE A 215 -16.85 -20.84 -1.92
C PHE A 215 -16.23 -19.51 -1.48
N GLU A 216 -16.52 -19.11 -0.25
CA GLU A 216 -15.90 -17.94 0.37
C GLU A 216 -14.66 -18.37 1.16
N CYS A 217 -13.53 -17.68 0.94
CA CYS A 217 -12.31 -17.97 1.68
C CYS A 217 -11.44 -16.72 1.87
N ALA A 218 -10.41 -16.82 2.70
CA ALA A 218 -9.41 -15.79 2.81
C ALA A 218 -8.56 -15.68 1.53
N TYR A 219 -7.98 -14.49 1.27
CA TYR A 219 -7.09 -14.25 0.13
C TYR A 219 -5.69 -14.86 0.32
N THR A 220 -5.64 -16.15 0.65
CA THR A 220 -4.39 -16.89 0.87
C THR A 220 -4.31 -18.14 -0.01
N MET A 221 -3.08 -18.56 -0.31
CA MET A 221 -2.85 -19.81 -1.05
C MET A 221 -3.42 -21.02 -0.32
N GLN A 222 -3.26 -21.08 1.02
CA GLN A 222 -3.78 -22.20 1.80
C GLN A 222 -5.29 -22.30 1.74
N ALA A 223 -6.00 -21.17 1.88
CA ALA A 223 -7.47 -21.17 1.80
C ALA A 223 -7.99 -21.59 0.41
N GLY A 224 -7.31 -21.14 -0.66
CA GLY A 224 -7.61 -21.61 -2.03
C GLY A 224 -7.40 -23.10 -2.21
N TYR A 225 -6.30 -23.65 -1.63
CA TYR A 225 -6.02 -25.08 -1.64
C TYR A 225 -7.12 -25.88 -0.92
N ASP A 226 -7.48 -25.48 0.30
CA ASP A 226 -8.47 -26.18 1.11
C ASP A 226 -9.86 -26.21 0.42
N CYS A 227 -10.27 -25.08 -0.18
CA CYS A 227 -11.52 -25.01 -0.98
C CYS A 227 -11.49 -25.96 -2.18
N ALA A 228 -10.40 -25.98 -2.93
CA ALA A 228 -10.28 -26.82 -4.10
C ALA A 228 -10.21 -28.30 -3.72
N GLN A 229 -9.48 -28.65 -2.67
CA GLN A 229 -9.41 -30.04 -2.16
C GLN A 229 -10.81 -30.53 -1.77
N SER A 230 -11.55 -29.74 -0.99
CA SER A 230 -12.93 -30.08 -0.61
C SER A 230 -13.86 -30.27 -1.82
N LEU A 231 -13.69 -29.45 -2.87
CA LEU A 231 -14.45 -29.58 -4.10
C LEU A 231 -14.13 -30.87 -4.84
N LEU A 232 -12.84 -31.23 -5.00
CA LEU A 232 -12.37 -32.37 -5.78
C LEU A 232 -12.63 -33.69 -5.08
N GLU A 233 -12.56 -33.76 -3.74
CA GLU A 233 -12.80 -34.98 -2.96
C GLU A 233 -14.29 -35.36 -2.95
N ASN A 234 -15.20 -34.39 -2.91
CA ASN A 234 -16.63 -34.66 -2.78
C ASN A 234 -17.33 -34.97 -4.10
N GLU A 235 -16.84 -34.43 -5.21
CA GLU A 235 -17.44 -34.66 -6.54
C GLU A 235 -16.35 -34.65 -7.61
N PRO A 236 -15.82 -35.81 -8.04
CA PRO A 236 -14.86 -35.89 -9.12
C PRO A 236 -15.54 -35.55 -10.46
N ALA A 237 -15.43 -34.31 -10.89
CA ALA A 237 -15.94 -33.80 -12.15
C ALA A 237 -14.95 -32.78 -12.77
N LYS A 238 -15.21 -32.44 -14.03
CA LYS A 238 -14.46 -31.32 -14.66
C LYS A 238 -15.10 -30.00 -14.26
N TYR A 239 -14.35 -29.15 -13.64
CA TYR A 239 -14.77 -27.82 -13.22
C TYR A 239 -14.00 -26.72 -13.97
N SER A 240 -14.66 -25.60 -14.18
CA SER A 240 -14.04 -24.35 -14.59
C SER A 240 -14.06 -23.40 -13.40
N ILE A 241 -12.92 -23.08 -12.83
CA ILE A 241 -12.83 -22.39 -11.54
C ILE A 241 -12.43 -20.94 -11.75
N PHE A 242 -13.30 -20.01 -11.34
CA PHE A 242 -12.97 -18.61 -11.17
C PHE A 242 -12.35 -18.40 -9.78
N CYS A 243 -11.13 -17.89 -9.74
CA CYS A 243 -10.45 -17.50 -8.52
C CYS A 243 -10.42 -15.97 -8.42
N ALA A 244 -10.89 -15.42 -7.30
CA ALA A 244 -11.01 -13.98 -7.14
C ALA A 244 -9.66 -13.23 -7.10
N ASN A 245 -8.55 -13.93 -6.84
CA ASN A 245 -7.18 -13.40 -6.95
C ASN A 245 -6.16 -14.52 -7.19
N ASP A 246 -4.91 -14.12 -7.46
CA ASP A 246 -3.81 -15.04 -7.75
C ASP A 246 -3.45 -15.96 -6.58
N MET A 247 -3.54 -15.48 -5.33
CA MET A 247 -3.21 -16.29 -4.16
C MET A 247 -4.18 -17.47 -4.03
N ILE A 248 -5.47 -17.25 -4.26
CA ILE A 248 -6.47 -18.32 -4.32
C ILE A 248 -6.16 -19.25 -5.51
N ALA A 249 -5.84 -18.68 -6.69
CA ALA A 249 -5.53 -19.46 -7.89
C ALA A 249 -4.32 -20.37 -7.70
N TYR A 250 -3.26 -19.91 -7.06
CA TYR A 250 -2.10 -20.74 -6.73
C TYR A 250 -2.47 -21.90 -5.81
N GLY A 251 -3.35 -21.66 -4.83
CA GLY A 251 -3.86 -22.71 -3.96
C GLY A 251 -4.67 -23.76 -4.72
N VAL A 252 -5.58 -23.31 -5.57
CA VAL A 252 -6.41 -24.19 -6.44
C VAL A 252 -5.53 -25.02 -7.37
N HIS A 253 -4.56 -24.39 -8.03
CA HIS A 253 -3.62 -25.10 -8.91
C HIS A 253 -2.85 -26.18 -8.15
N ARG A 254 -2.36 -25.88 -6.96
CA ARG A 254 -1.64 -26.85 -6.12
C ARG A 254 -2.50 -28.04 -5.69
N ALA A 255 -3.81 -27.85 -5.50
CA ALA A 255 -4.73 -28.93 -5.14
C ALA A 255 -5.09 -29.81 -6.37
N ALA A 256 -4.97 -29.28 -7.59
CA ALA A 256 -5.33 -29.97 -8.82
C ALA A 256 -4.18 -30.80 -9.44
N VAL A 257 -2.95 -30.68 -8.92
CA VAL A 257 -1.75 -31.40 -9.36
C VAL A 257 -1.38 -32.47 -8.35
#